data_8e88629f0b915257865e7b6328cfe568
#
_entry.id   8e88629f0b915257865e7b6328cfe568
#
_cell.length_a   1.000
_cell.length_b   1.000
_cell.length_c   1.000
_cell.angle_alpha   90.00
_cell.angle_beta   90.00
_cell.angle_gamma   90.00
#
_symmetry.space_group_name_H-M   'P 1'
#
loop_
_entity.id
_entity.type
_entity.pdbx_description
1 polymer ?
#
loop_
_entity_poly.entity_id
_entity_poly.type
_entity_poly.pdbx_seq_one_letter_code
_entity_poly.pdbx_strand_id
1 'polypeptide(L)'
;MAMGSTRVMGTCAIGGQAAGTAAALCIKYHCGPKDMPEHMEELQQLLLKDDCYIPGYRNIDPQDLARTAQISAPSAREGFAPEKVINGVSRDENGIRNMWSSDGISPEGETLTLKLASVKKVSQVRLTFDSNFNYPIKITLSKKRQLQQRIGVPPELVKDYTVTLWRGEQKM
;
A
#
# COMPACT_ATOMS: atom_id res chain seq x y z
N MET A 1 18.05 -21.50 12.92
CA MET A 1 16.76 -20.80 12.80
C MET A 1 16.66 -19.87 11.57
N ALA A 2 17.71 -19.19 11.17
CA ALA A 2 17.67 -18.27 10.00
C ALA A 2 17.20 -18.93 8.69
N MET A 3 17.66 -20.15 8.41
CA MET A 3 17.27 -20.88 7.18
C MET A 3 15.78 -21.22 7.10
N GLY A 4 15.08 -21.38 8.23
CA GLY A 4 13.64 -21.63 8.28
C GLY A 4 12.81 -20.42 7.80
N SER A 5 13.22 -19.21 8.17
CA SER A 5 12.54 -17.95 7.78
C SER A 5 12.74 -17.61 6.30
N THR A 6 13.90 -17.94 5.73
CA THR A 6 14.22 -17.62 4.33
C THR A 6 13.65 -18.62 3.33
N ARG A 7 13.19 -19.80 3.78
CA ARG A 7 12.60 -20.86 2.95
C ARG A 7 11.10 -20.74 2.72
N VAL A 8 10.44 -19.76 3.31
CA VAL A 8 9.00 -19.55 3.16
C VAL A 8 8.73 -18.95 1.79
N MET A 9 7.72 -19.47 1.09
CA MET A 9 7.35 -19.00 -0.28
C MET A 9 7.13 -17.50 -0.37
N GLY A 10 6.48 -16.89 0.62
CA GLY A 10 6.29 -15.43 0.65
C GLY A 10 7.60 -14.66 0.69
N THR A 11 8.57 -15.07 1.50
CA THR A 11 9.90 -14.46 1.55
C THR A 11 10.64 -14.64 0.22
N CYS A 12 10.53 -15.82 -0.39
CA CYS A 12 11.13 -16.06 -1.71
C CYS A 12 10.48 -15.21 -2.80
N ALA A 13 9.16 -15.00 -2.75
CA ALA A 13 8.44 -14.16 -3.71
C ALA A 13 8.89 -12.69 -3.61
N ILE A 14 8.99 -12.14 -2.40
CA ILE A 14 9.49 -10.77 -2.17
C ILE A 14 10.94 -10.64 -2.64
N GLY A 15 11.81 -11.62 -2.31
CA GLY A 15 13.19 -11.64 -2.79
C GLY A 15 13.28 -11.71 -4.32
N GLY A 16 12.42 -12.51 -4.94
CA GLY A 16 12.30 -12.61 -6.40
C GLY A 16 11.85 -11.30 -7.05
N GLN A 17 10.88 -10.61 -6.46
CA GLN A 17 10.44 -9.30 -6.94
C GLN A 17 11.58 -8.28 -6.87
N ALA A 18 12.29 -8.21 -5.75
CA ALA A 18 13.42 -7.32 -5.59
C ALA A 18 14.54 -7.61 -6.61
N ALA A 19 14.89 -8.90 -6.79
CA ALA A 19 15.91 -9.31 -7.75
C ALA A 19 15.49 -9.02 -9.21
N GLY A 20 14.22 -9.27 -9.57
CA GLY A 20 13.70 -8.97 -10.88
C GLY A 20 13.68 -7.48 -11.20
N THR A 21 13.27 -6.64 -10.25
CA THR A 21 13.30 -5.18 -10.38
C THR A 21 14.73 -4.66 -10.52
N ALA A 22 15.67 -5.18 -9.71
CA ALA A 22 17.09 -4.83 -9.83
C ALA A 22 17.67 -5.24 -11.19
N ALA A 23 17.32 -6.42 -11.70
CA ALA A 23 17.77 -6.86 -13.03
C ALA A 23 17.25 -5.93 -14.13
N ALA A 24 16.00 -5.47 -14.06
CA ALA A 24 15.45 -4.50 -14.99
C ALA A 24 16.20 -3.15 -14.94
N LEU A 25 16.59 -2.69 -13.75
CA LEU A 25 17.43 -1.50 -13.60
C LEU A 25 18.84 -1.70 -14.17
N CYS A 26 19.45 -2.88 -13.96
CA CYS A 26 20.75 -3.20 -14.59
C CYS A 26 20.68 -3.08 -16.11
N ILE A 27 19.61 -3.57 -16.73
CA ILE A 27 19.40 -3.42 -18.19
C ILE A 27 19.23 -1.95 -18.55
N LYS A 28 18.41 -1.20 -17.80
CA LYS A 28 18.16 0.22 -18.05
C LYS A 28 19.43 1.06 -18.01
N TYR A 29 20.33 0.77 -17.09
CA TYR A 29 21.55 1.53 -16.86
C TYR A 29 22.80 0.90 -17.49
N HIS A 30 22.65 -0.22 -18.20
CA HIS A 30 23.75 -0.97 -18.81
C HIS A 30 24.86 -1.31 -17.78
N CYS A 31 24.46 -1.68 -16.56
CA CYS A 31 25.37 -1.98 -15.46
C CYS A 31 25.22 -3.42 -14.95
N GLY A 32 26.17 -3.89 -14.15
CA GLY A 32 26.11 -5.20 -13.51
C GLY A 32 25.43 -5.18 -12.12
N PRO A 33 25.07 -6.34 -11.58
CA PRO A 33 24.47 -6.41 -10.24
C PRO A 33 25.33 -5.79 -9.13
N LYS A 34 26.65 -5.78 -9.28
CA LYS A 34 27.60 -5.18 -8.32
C LYS A 34 27.50 -3.65 -8.27
N ASP A 35 26.99 -3.03 -9.34
CA ASP A 35 26.86 -1.58 -9.46
C ASP A 35 25.50 -1.10 -8.95
N MET A 36 24.60 -2.02 -8.58
CA MET A 36 23.26 -1.72 -8.08
C MET A 36 23.20 -0.81 -6.84
N PRO A 37 24.19 -0.78 -5.93
CA PRO A 37 24.21 0.18 -4.84
C PRO A 37 24.06 1.65 -5.27
N GLU A 38 24.53 2.03 -6.46
CA GLU A 38 24.40 3.38 -7.02
C GLU A 38 22.95 3.72 -7.41
N HIS A 39 22.10 2.71 -7.61
CA HIS A 39 20.70 2.83 -8.00
C HIS A 39 19.74 2.35 -6.91
N MET A 40 20.23 2.20 -5.66
CA MET A 40 19.48 1.59 -4.58
C MET A 40 18.21 2.39 -4.22
N GLU A 41 18.29 3.71 -4.22
CA GLU A 41 17.16 4.57 -3.94
C GLU A 41 16.03 4.36 -4.97
N GLU A 42 16.36 4.32 -6.25
CA GLU A 42 15.38 4.07 -7.31
C GLU A 42 14.79 2.67 -7.19
N LEU A 43 15.60 1.64 -6.92
CA LEU A 43 15.13 0.29 -6.68
C LEU A 43 14.10 0.25 -5.55
N GLN A 44 14.41 0.88 -4.41
CA GLN A 44 13.52 0.93 -3.25
C GLN A 44 12.21 1.67 -3.58
N GLN A 45 12.27 2.79 -4.29
CA GLN A 45 11.07 3.55 -4.68
C GLN A 45 10.19 2.77 -5.67
N LEU A 46 10.78 2.02 -6.61
CA LEU A 46 10.02 1.14 -7.50
C LEU A 46 9.34 0.01 -6.74
N LEU A 47 10.02 -0.61 -5.79
CA LEU A 47 9.45 -1.66 -4.95
C LEU A 47 8.30 -1.11 -4.09
N LEU A 48 8.47 0.05 -3.46
CA LEU A 48 7.39 0.71 -2.70
C LEU A 48 6.20 1.05 -3.60
N LYS A 49 6.46 1.49 -4.83
CA LYS A 49 5.43 1.78 -5.83
C LYS A 49 4.65 0.53 -6.23
N ASP A 50 5.26 -0.64 -6.18
CA ASP A 50 4.65 -1.94 -6.45
C ASP A 50 4.11 -2.62 -5.18
N ASP A 51 3.84 -1.82 -4.14
CA ASP A 51 3.29 -2.24 -2.84
C ASP A 51 4.18 -3.20 -2.03
N CYS A 52 5.47 -3.27 -2.34
CA CYS A 52 6.45 -3.89 -1.46
C CYS A 52 6.70 -3.00 -0.25
N TYR A 53 6.34 -3.47 0.94
CA TYR A 53 6.68 -2.75 2.15
C TYR A 53 8.15 -2.98 2.52
N ILE A 54 8.89 -1.87 2.69
CA ILE A 54 10.27 -1.87 3.16
C ILE A 54 10.31 -1.12 4.50
N PRO A 55 10.57 -1.80 5.63
CA PRO A 55 10.57 -1.16 6.94
C PRO A 55 11.51 0.05 7.01
N GLY A 56 11.01 1.16 7.55
CA GLY A 56 11.78 2.41 7.67
C GLY A 56 11.91 3.24 6.39
N TYR A 57 11.38 2.77 5.27
CA TYR A 57 11.34 3.51 4.02
C TYR A 57 9.92 3.97 3.69
N ARG A 58 9.83 5.11 3.02
CA ARG A 58 8.56 5.67 2.56
C ARG A 58 8.64 6.03 1.08
N ASN A 59 7.49 6.09 0.43
CA ASN A 59 7.39 6.64 -0.91
C ASN A 59 7.77 8.13 -0.88
N ILE A 60 8.76 8.52 -1.66
CA ILE A 60 9.22 9.90 -1.86
C ILE A 60 9.14 10.31 -3.34
N ASP A 61 8.46 9.53 -4.19
CA ASP A 61 8.32 9.82 -5.62
C ASP A 61 7.69 11.20 -5.81
N PRO A 62 8.40 12.16 -6.42
CA PRO A 62 7.86 13.51 -6.67
C PRO A 62 6.72 13.52 -7.70
N GLN A 63 6.52 12.45 -8.45
CA GLN A 63 5.41 12.27 -9.36
C GLN A 63 4.12 11.79 -8.66
N ASP A 64 4.21 11.38 -7.41
CA ASP A 64 3.05 11.05 -6.58
C ASP A 64 2.38 12.32 -6.07
N LEU A 65 1.43 12.81 -6.85
CA LEU A 65 0.70 14.05 -6.56
C LEU A 65 -0.10 13.99 -5.26
N ALA A 66 -0.47 12.80 -4.79
CA ALA A 66 -1.20 12.62 -3.54
C ALA A 66 -0.37 13.09 -2.33
N ARG A 67 0.95 12.97 -2.38
CA ARG A 67 1.86 13.35 -1.28
C ARG A 67 1.78 14.81 -0.86
N THR A 68 1.41 15.68 -1.79
CA THR A 68 1.32 17.14 -1.57
C THR A 68 -0.12 17.65 -1.64
N ALA A 69 -1.09 16.76 -1.80
CA ALA A 69 -2.50 17.12 -1.85
C ALA A 69 -3.04 17.49 -0.46
N GLN A 70 -4.03 18.36 -0.43
CA GLN A 70 -4.90 18.50 0.72
C GLN A 70 -5.90 17.33 0.71
N ILE A 71 -6.04 16.66 1.83
CA ILE A 71 -6.93 15.52 1.94
C ILE A 71 -7.98 15.77 3.01
N SER A 72 -9.19 15.30 2.77
CA SER A 72 -10.29 15.37 3.73
C SER A 72 -11.24 14.19 3.59
N ALA A 73 -11.93 13.88 4.67
CA ALA A 73 -12.99 12.88 4.73
C ALA A 73 -14.12 13.40 5.63
N PRO A 74 -15.37 12.93 5.47
CA PRO A 74 -16.52 13.31 6.31
C PRO A 74 -16.31 12.90 7.77
N SER A 75 -15.66 11.77 8.01
CA SER A 75 -15.36 11.24 9.33
C SER A 75 -14.03 10.51 9.35
N ALA A 76 -13.48 10.33 10.54
CA ALA A 76 -12.31 9.50 10.75
C ALA A 76 -12.35 8.93 12.17
N ARG A 77 -12.16 7.63 12.27
CA ARG A 77 -11.97 6.95 13.54
C ARG A 77 -10.71 7.45 14.24
N GLU A 78 -10.71 7.49 15.56
CA GLU A 78 -9.53 7.87 16.34
C GLU A 78 -8.30 7.05 15.94
N GLY A 79 -7.22 7.74 15.64
CA GLY A 79 -5.98 7.13 15.16
C GLY A 79 -5.93 6.81 13.66
N PHE A 80 -6.99 7.04 12.88
CA PHE A 80 -7.12 6.71 11.46
C PHE A 80 -7.42 7.93 10.58
N ALA A 81 -6.72 9.02 10.83
CA ALA A 81 -6.90 10.28 10.12
C ALA A 81 -6.58 10.16 8.62
N PRO A 82 -7.31 10.90 7.73
CA PRO A 82 -7.15 10.80 6.28
C PRO A 82 -5.74 11.14 5.80
N GLU A 83 -5.00 12.02 6.48
CA GLU A 83 -3.63 12.40 6.11
C GLU A 83 -2.66 11.20 6.12
N LYS A 84 -3.01 10.13 6.80
CA LYS A 84 -2.18 8.93 6.88
C LYS A 84 -2.08 8.17 5.57
N VAL A 85 -3.07 8.29 4.68
CA VAL A 85 -3.03 7.59 3.39
C VAL A 85 -2.11 8.25 2.37
N ILE A 86 -1.68 9.49 2.64
CA ILE A 86 -0.74 10.22 1.80
C ILE A 86 0.65 10.41 2.44
N ASN A 87 0.93 9.75 3.56
CA ASN A 87 2.21 9.90 4.27
C ASN A 87 3.36 9.09 3.64
N GLY A 88 3.06 8.24 2.65
CA GLY A 88 4.03 7.42 1.92
C GLY A 88 4.38 6.09 2.59
N VAL A 89 3.66 5.71 3.65
CA VAL A 89 3.83 4.43 4.32
C VAL A 89 2.56 3.61 4.15
N SER A 90 2.66 2.44 3.55
CA SER A 90 1.49 1.62 3.19
C SER A 90 1.15 0.53 4.22
N ARG A 91 1.89 0.45 5.31
CA ARG A 91 1.67 -0.56 6.37
C ARG A 91 1.76 0.06 7.75
N ASP A 92 1.22 -0.64 8.74
CA ASP A 92 1.40 -0.27 10.14
C ASP A 92 2.87 -0.35 10.53
N GLU A 93 3.35 0.66 11.24
CA GLU A 93 4.74 0.76 11.64
C GLU A 93 4.85 1.26 13.08
N ASN A 94 5.56 0.52 13.92
CA ASN A 94 5.79 0.87 15.32
C ASN A 94 4.50 1.19 16.12
N GLY A 95 3.41 0.46 15.83
CA GLY A 95 2.10 0.68 16.46
C GLY A 95 1.31 1.85 15.88
N ILE A 96 1.85 2.54 14.88
CA ILE A 96 1.15 3.61 14.17
C ILE A 96 0.39 3.00 13.00
N ARG A 97 -0.92 3.27 12.95
CA ARG A 97 -1.76 2.92 11.81
C ARG A 97 -1.54 3.92 10.67
N ASN A 98 -1.11 3.46 9.50
CA ASN A 98 -0.90 4.30 8.31
C ASN A 98 -2.03 4.10 7.30
N MET A 99 -3.24 4.24 7.76
CA MET A 99 -4.48 4.10 6.98
C MET A 99 -5.54 5.06 7.47
N TRP A 100 -6.50 5.38 6.64
CA TRP A 100 -7.75 6.03 7.02
C TRP A 100 -8.84 4.99 7.25
N SER A 101 -9.65 5.23 8.25
CA SER A 101 -10.91 4.51 8.48
C SER A 101 -11.96 5.53 8.92
N SER A 102 -13.13 5.50 8.29
CA SER A 102 -14.29 6.27 8.74
C SER A 102 -14.78 5.81 10.10
N ASP A 103 -15.52 6.67 10.79
CA ASP A 103 -16.16 6.35 12.09
C ASP A 103 -17.52 5.65 11.90
N GLY A 104 -17.69 4.95 10.83
CA GLY A 104 -18.88 4.22 10.43
C GLY A 104 -18.97 4.15 8.91
N ILE A 105 -20.03 3.53 8.42
CA ILE A 105 -20.34 3.48 6.98
C ILE A 105 -21.75 4.06 6.79
N SER A 106 -21.82 5.18 6.05
CA SER A 106 -23.09 5.79 5.68
C SER A 106 -23.77 4.99 4.55
N PRO A 107 -25.10 5.08 4.39
CA PRO A 107 -25.81 4.42 3.29
C PRO A 107 -25.32 4.86 1.90
N GLU A 108 -24.85 6.09 1.77
CA GLU A 108 -24.27 6.66 0.54
C GLU A 108 -22.79 6.25 0.33
N GLY A 109 -22.20 5.56 1.30
CA GLY A 109 -20.78 5.22 1.32
C GLY A 109 -19.92 6.34 1.91
N GLU A 110 -18.62 6.07 2.01
CA GLU A 110 -17.64 7.00 2.57
C GLU A 110 -16.78 7.60 1.46
N THR A 111 -16.41 8.85 1.61
CA THR A 111 -15.68 9.59 0.58
C THR A 111 -14.36 10.12 1.11
N LEU A 112 -13.30 9.90 0.37
CA LEU A 112 -11.99 10.50 0.59
C LEU A 112 -11.72 11.49 -0.53
N THR A 113 -11.51 12.76 -0.18
CA THR A 113 -11.30 13.83 -1.16
C THR A 113 -9.86 14.31 -1.13
N LEU A 114 -9.22 14.29 -2.29
CA LEU A 114 -7.87 14.84 -2.48
C LEU A 114 -7.96 16.10 -3.37
N LYS A 115 -7.48 17.23 -2.84
CA LYS A 115 -7.42 18.50 -3.57
C LYS A 115 -5.96 18.83 -3.91
N LEU A 116 -5.65 18.81 -5.20
CA LEU A 116 -4.34 19.21 -5.70
C LEU A 116 -4.21 20.74 -5.70
N ALA A 117 -3.00 21.25 -5.45
CA ALA A 117 -2.74 22.70 -5.42
C ALA A 117 -2.99 23.40 -6.77
N SER A 118 -2.92 22.66 -7.87
CA SER A 118 -3.19 23.16 -9.22
C SER A 118 -3.71 22.04 -10.12
N VAL A 119 -4.27 22.41 -11.26
CA VAL A 119 -4.69 21.42 -12.27
C VAL A 119 -3.50 20.64 -12.77
N LYS A 120 -3.56 19.34 -12.65
CA LYS A 120 -2.51 18.40 -13.06
C LYS A 120 -3.09 17.32 -13.97
N LYS A 121 -2.26 16.78 -14.85
CA LYS A 121 -2.61 15.58 -15.61
C LYS A 121 -2.39 14.37 -14.70
N VAL A 122 -3.46 13.67 -14.40
CA VAL A 122 -3.42 12.39 -13.65
C VAL A 122 -3.52 11.26 -14.67
N SER A 123 -2.55 10.38 -14.69
CA SER A 123 -2.51 9.22 -15.59
C SER A 123 -2.88 7.92 -14.89
N GLN A 124 -2.72 7.87 -13.57
CA GLN A 124 -2.98 6.67 -12.77
C GLN A 124 -3.45 7.06 -11.37
N VAL A 125 -4.38 6.31 -10.82
CA VAL A 125 -4.72 6.31 -9.39
C VAL A 125 -4.40 4.93 -8.84
N ARG A 126 -3.62 4.87 -7.78
CA ARG A 126 -3.25 3.63 -7.10
C ARG A 126 -3.82 3.66 -5.70
N LEU A 127 -4.60 2.64 -5.36
CA LEU A 127 -5.26 2.50 -4.07
C LEU A 127 -4.76 1.22 -3.40
N THR A 128 -4.37 1.34 -2.14
CA THR A 128 -4.02 0.19 -1.30
C THR A 128 -5.07 0.09 -0.20
N PHE A 129 -5.83 -1.00 -0.20
CA PHE A 129 -6.85 -1.27 0.81
C PHE A 129 -6.30 -2.17 1.91
N ASP A 130 -6.88 -2.06 3.11
CA ASP A 130 -6.60 -2.99 4.19
C ASP A 130 -7.05 -4.39 3.80
N SER A 131 -6.14 -5.35 3.89
CA SER A 131 -6.39 -6.76 3.61
C SER A 131 -6.99 -7.51 4.81
N ASN A 132 -7.15 -6.82 5.94
CA ASN A 132 -7.67 -7.37 7.21
C ASN A 132 -6.96 -8.65 7.67
N PHE A 133 -5.64 -8.67 7.62
CA PHE A 133 -4.82 -9.79 8.10
C PHE A 133 -4.70 -9.87 9.63
N ASN A 134 -5.54 -9.16 10.37
CA ASN A 134 -5.61 -9.25 11.83
C ASN A 134 -6.15 -10.62 12.30
N TYR A 135 -6.84 -11.34 11.43
CA TYR A 135 -7.28 -12.70 11.71
C TYR A 135 -6.21 -13.71 11.30
N PRO A 136 -5.81 -14.59 12.21
CA PRO A 136 -4.78 -15.57 11.90
C PRO A 136 -5.26 -16.54 10.82
N ILE A 137 -4.52 -16.62 9.74
CA ILE A 137 -4.64 -17.68 8.74
C ILE A 137 -3.48 -18.64 8.98
N LYS A 138 -3.78 -19.85 9.47
CA LYS A 138 -2.76 -20.84 9.79
C LYS A 138 -3.07 -22.15 9.08
N ILE A 139 -2.09 -22.70 8.40
CA ILE A 139 -2.14 -24.08 7.94
C ILE A 139 -2.00 -24.97 9.17
N THR A 140 -3.05 -25.71 9.53
CA THR A 140 -3.09 -26.54 10.73
C THR A 140 -4.01 -27.75 10.51
N LEU A 141 -3.63 -28.89 11.06
CA LEU A 141 -4.45 -30.11 11.11
C LEU A 141 -5.44 -30.11 12.30
N SER A 142 -5.28 -29.18 13.24
CA SER A 142 -6.17 -29.06 14.39
C SER A 142 -7.52 -28.47 13.99
N LYS A 143 -8.59 -29.27 14.05
CA LYS A 143 -9.96 -28.82 13.82
C LYS A 143 -10.37 -27.62 14.68
N LYS A 144 -9.96 -27.59 15.96
CA LYS A 144 -10.22 -26.47 16.85
C LYS A 144 -9.62 -25.17 16.33
N ARG A 145 -8.40 -25.20 15.79
CA ARG A 145 -7.75 -24.02 15.21
C ARG A 145 -8.33 -23.66 13.84
N GLN A 146 -8.74 -24.64 13.04
CA GLN A 146 -9.42 -24.39 11.77
C GLN A 146 -10.74 -23.65 11.98
N LEU A 147 -11.53 -24.04 12.97
CA LEU A 147 -12.82 -23.40 13.30
C LEU A 147 -12.66 -21.97 13.85
N GLN A 148 -11.48 -21.60 14.33
CA GLN A 148 -11.17 -20.24 14.80
C GLN A 148 -10.69 -19.32 13.68
N GLN A 149 -10.46 -19.86 12.48
CA GLN A 149 -10.02 -19.06 11.33
C GLN A 149 -11.24 -18.56 10.57
N ARG A 150 -11.09 -17.37 10.03
CA ARG A 150 -12.09 -16.85 9.09
C ARG A 150 -11.91 -17.57 7.75
N ILE A 151 -12.99 -18.14 7.25
CA ILE A 151 -13.04 -18.79 5.94
C ILE A 151 -13.79 -17.85 4.98
N GLY A 152 -13.24 -17.65 3.79
CA GLY A 152 -13.81 -16.77 2.77
C GLY A 152 -13.32 -15.34 2.83
N VAL A 153 -13.95 -14.47 2.07
CA VAL A 153 -13.61 -13.06 1.98
C VAL A 153 -14.02 -12.34 3.27
N PRO A 154 -13.12 -11.63 3.96
CA PRO A 154 -13.48 -10.85 5.14
C PRO A 154 -14.51 -9.77 4.78
N PRO A 155 -15.59 -9.61 5.56
CA PRO A 155 -16.63 -8.62 5.27
C PRO A 155 -16.18 -7.17 5.44
N GLU A 156 -15.03 -6.95 6.08
CA GLU A 156 -14.44 -5.64 6.29
C GLU A 156 -13.67 -5.12 5.07
N LEU A 157 -13.43 -5.97 4.06
CA LEU A 157 -12.78 -5.54 2.84
C LEU A 157 -13.67 -4.62 2.02
N VAL A 158 -13.06 -3.62 1.41
CA VAL A 158 -13.75 -2.76 0.43
C VAL A 158 -14.21 -3.63 -0.74
N LYS A 159 -15.51 -3.63 -1.01
CA LYS A 159 -16.13 -4.42 -2.08
C LYS A 159 -16.25 -3.61 -3.36
N ASP A 160 -16.77 -2.41 -3.25
CA ASP A 160 -17.04 -1.53 -4.38
C ASP A 160 -16.48 -0.14 -4.08
N TYR A 161 -15.91 0.51 -5.08
CA TYR A 161 -15.44 1.88 -4.98
C TYR A 161 -15.55 2.59 -6.32
N THR A 162 -15.62 3.91 -6.27
CA THR A 162 -15.64 4.76 -7.45
C THR A 162 -14.57 5.85 -7.32
N VAL A 163 -13.79 6.04 -8.38
CA VAL A 163 -12.87 7.17 -8.48
C VAL A 163 -13.48 8.21 -9.38
N THR A 164 -13.68 9.41 -8.86
CA THR A 164 -14.22 10.54 -9.61
C THR A 164 -13.17 11.65 -9.71
N LEU A 165 -12.93 12.13 -10.91
CA LEU A 165 -12.04 13.28 -11.15
C LEU A 165 -12.87 14.53 -11.34
N TRP A 166 -12.38 15.65 -10.79
CA TRP A 166 -13.02 16.96 -10.89
C TRP A 166 -12.03 17.99 -11.41
N ARG A 167 -12.52 18.91 -12.24
CA ARG A 167 -11.81 20.14 -12.62
C ARG A 167 -12.63 21.33 -12.16
N GLY A 168 -12.26 21.92 -11.03
CA GLY A 168 -13.14 22.85 -10.33
C GLY A 168 -14.43 22.15 -9.91
N GLU A 169 -15.58 22.65 -10.36
CA GLU A 169 -16.91 22.07 -10.09
C GLU A 169 -17.36 21.06 -11.16
N GLN A 170 -16.60 20.90 -12.22
CA GLN A 170 -16.95 20.01 -13.32
C GLN A 170 -16.44 18.58 -13.06
N LYS A 171 -17.36 17.63 -13.04
CA LYS A 171 -17.06 16.20 -13.06
C LYS A 171 -16.55 15.81 -14.44
N MET A 172 -15.43 15.07 -14.44
CA MET A 172 -14.76 14.64 -15.66
C MET A 172 -15.21 13.22 -16.06
#